data_5b7e7b93cfa723b6ee4bbebb17fcbb08
#
_entry.id   5b7e7b93cfa723b6ee4bbebb17fcbb08
#
_cell.length_a   1.000
_cell.length_b   1.000
_cell.length_c   1.000
_cell.angle_alpha   90.00
_cell.angle_beta   90.00
_cell.angle_gamma   90.00
#
_symmetry.space_group_name_H-M   'P 1'
#
loop_
_entity.id
_entity.type
_entity.pdbx_description
1 polymer ?
#
loop_
_entity_poly.entity_id
_entity_poly.type
_entity_poly.pdbx_seq_one_letter_code
_entity_poly.pdbx_strand_id
1 'polypeptide(L)'
;MPWRFKFKPRQTVDMDWIMPTINEFHEEQVKRASLDLDKARDVFRRRVGVRGFRLALLCTALYPTLNSRAMDTIRSFVAWWMQVDLENMLMLWGAKYNDVAEVEPHLYNRNAFKSLKDTFTKSDLLAVMKQQNIKSKIYNVVYQWKKEGYIEAIGKDEYKKKKKYETGA
;
A
#
# COMPACT_ATOMS: atom_id res chain seq x y z
N MET A 1 10.03 -39.81 -7.37
CA MET A 1 11.05 -39.37 -6.39
C MET A 1 10.46 -38.34 -5.48
N PRO A 2 10.60 -38.44 -4.16
CA PRO A 2 10.10 -37.40 -3.28
C PRO A 2 10.88 -36.08 -3.52
N TRP A 3 10.15 -34.97 -3.65
CA TRP A 3 10.71 -33.64 -3.80
C TRP A 3 11.53 -33.31 -2.56
N ARG A 4 12.82 -33.12 -2.69
CA ARG A 4 13.69 -32.66 -1.60
C ARG A 4 14.10 -31.23 -1.90
N PHE A 5 13.76 -30.31 -1.00
CA PHE A 5 14.27 -28.95 -1.10
C PHE A 5 15.80 -28.97 -1.04
N LYS A 6 16.41 -28.26 -1.99
CA LYS A 6 17.85 -28.14 -2.14
C LYS A 6 18.50 -27.42 -0.94
N PHE A 7 17.76 -26.54 -0.28
CA PHE A 7 18.30 -25.70 0.77
C PHE A 7 18.21 -26.37 2.15
N LYS A 8 19.28 -26.22 2.91
CA LYS A 8 19.29 -26.58 4.32
C LYS A 8 18.55 -25.50 5.14
N PRO A 9 17.97 -25.84 6.31
CA PRO A 9 17.40 -24.85 7.22
C PRO A 9 18.42 -23.75 7.53
N ARG A 10 17.99 -22.47 7.49
CA ARG A 10 18.81 -21.28 7.71
C ARG A 10 19.93 -21.02 6.69
N GLN A 11 19.90 -21.63 5.53
CA GLN A 11 20.82 -21.29 4.46
C GLN A 11 20.47 -19.94 3.87
N THR A 12 21.47 -19.04 3.79
CA THR A 12 21.37 -17.78 3.05
C THR A 12 21.47 -18.08 1.56
N VAL A 13 20.57 -17.52 0.76
CA VAL A 13 20.58 -17.62 -0.70
C VAL A 13 20.70 -16.21 -1.26
N ASP A 14 21.71 -16.02 -2.11
CA ASP A 14 21.84 -14.79 -2.86
C ASP A 14 20.76 -14.71 -3.94
N MET A 15 19.97 -13.65 -3.88
CA MET A 15 18.84 -13.36 -4.78
C MET A 15 18.99 -12.01 -5.50
N ASP A 16 20.16 -11.37 -5.41
CA ASP A 16 20.36 -10.04 -6.02
C ASP A 16 20.19 -10.07 -7.54
N TRP A 17 20.45 -11.20 -8.16
CA TRP A 17 20.27 -11.42 -9.59
C TRP A 17 18.84 -11.24 -10.10
N ILE A 18 17.79 -11.37 -9.26
CA ILE A 18 16.39 -11.17 -9.65
C ILE A 18 15.93 -9.72 -9.45
N MET A 19 16.61 -8.94 -8.62
CA MET A 19 16.21 -7.57 -8.27
C MET A 19 16.03 -6.64 -9.47
N PRO A 20 16.90 -6.68 -10.51
CA PRO A 20 16.70 -5.88 -11.71
C PRO A 20 15.31 -6.12 -12.36
N THR A 21 14.88 -7.38 -12.47
CA THR A 21 13.57 -7.74 -13.06
C THR A 21 12.42 -7.20 -12.23
N ILE A 22 12.52 -7.24 -10.89
CA ILE A 22 11.49 -6.71 -10.00
C ILE A 22 11.45 -5.20 -10.05
N ASN A 23 12.61 -4.54 -10.09
CA ASN A 23 12.69 -3.08 -10.16
C ASN A 23 12.15 -2.56 -11.49
N GLU A 24 12.48 -3.18 -12.61
CA GLU A 24 11.95 -2.83 -13.93
C GLU A 24 10.43 -2.94 -13.97
N PHE A 25 9.88 -4.03 -13.43
CA PHE A 25 8.43 -4.17 -13.26
C PHE A 25 7.85 -3.02 -12.43
N HIS A 26 8.45 -2.68 -11.29
CA HIS A 26 7.97 -1.58 -10.45
C HIS A 26 7.99 -0.23 -11.15
N GLU A 27 9.07 0.10 -11.86
CA GLU A 27 9.21 1.36 -12.59
C GLU A 27 8.18 1.47 -13.71
N GLU A 28 7.97 0.40 -14.46
CA GLU A 28 6.95 0.35 -15.51
C GLU A 28 5.55 0.58 -14.93
N GLN A 29 5.19 -0.10 -13.84
CA GLN A 29 3.88 0.05 -13.23
C GLN A 29 3.68 1.42 -12.55
N VAL A 30 4.73 2.06 -12.04
CA VAL A 30 4.66 3.45 -11.54
C VAL A 30 4.33 4.41 -12.68
N LYS A 31 5.01 4.27 -13.84
CA LYS A 31 4.73 5.10 -15.01
C LYS A 31 3.28 4.94 -15.48
N ARG A 32 2.79 3.71 -15.60
CA ARG A 32 1.39 3.43 -15.97
C ARG A 32 0.41 4.00 -14.95
N ALA A 33 0.62 3.74 -13.65
CA ALA A 33 -0.25 4.23 -12.59
C ALA A 33 -0.34 5.77 -12.56
N SER A 34 0.75 6.47 -12.84
CA SER A 34 0.74 7.94 -12.87
C SER A 34 0.08 8.51 -14.12
N LEU A 35 0.16 7.84 -15.28
CA LEU A 35 -0.52 8.25 -16.50
C LEU A 35 -2.04 8.06 -16.38
N ASP A 36 -2.47 6.94 -15.81
CA ASP A 36 -3.87 6.55 -15.73
C ASP A 36 -4.54 7.00 -14.43
N LEU A 37 -3.80 7.65 -13.51
CA LEU A 37 -4.23 7.99 -12.15
C LEU A 37 -4.73 6.77 -11.38
N ASP A 38 -4.22 5.58 -11.70
CA ASP A 38 -4.65 4.29 -11.15
C ASP A 38 -3.97 4.01 -9.80
N LYS A 39 -4.64 4.40 -8.71
CA LYS A 39 -4.16 4.17 -7.34
C LYS A 39 -4.10 2.69 -6.96
N ALA A 40 -5.04 1.88 -7.49
CA ALA A 40 -5.04 0.44 -7.27
C ALA A 40 -3.77 -0.19 -7.83
N ARG A 41 -3.37 0.19 -9.04
CA ARG A 41 -2.13 -0.27 -9.69
C ARG A 41 -0.89 0.08 -8.86
N ASP A 42 -0.79 1.31 -8.33
CA ASP A 42 0.34 1.72 -7.47
C ASP A 42 0.46 0.88 -6.20
N VAL A 43 -0.65 0.52 -5.59
CA VAL A 43 -0.64 -0.31 -4.37
C VAL A 43 -0.40 -1.78 -4.67
N PHE A 44 -1.07 -2.33 -5.69
CA PHE A 44 -1.00 -3.76 -6.00
C PHE A 44 0.37 -4.16 -6.54
N ARG A 45 1.05 -3.30 -7.34
CA ARG A 45 2.41 -3.58 -7.83
C ARG A 45 3.40 -3.92 -6.71
N ARG A 46 3.27 -3.27 -5.55
CA ARG A 46 4.16 -3.54 -4.40
C ARG A 46 3.96 -4.94 -3.85
N ARG A 47 2.71 -5.38 -3.73
CA ARG A 47 2.36 -6.74 -3.29
C ARG A 47 2.81 -7.79 -4.29
N VAL A 48 2.60 -7.52 -5.57
CA VAL A 48 3.00 -8.40 -6.66
C VAL A 48 4.52 -8.55 -6.71
N GLY A 49 5.30 -7.47 -6.54
CA GLY A 49 6.76 -7.53 -6.47
C GLY A 49 7.28 -8.44 -5.35
N VAL A 50 6.69 -8.34 -4.14
CA VAL A 50 7.04 -9.24 -3.03
C VAL A 50 6.71 -10.71 -3.35
N ARG A 51 5.58 -10.97 -4.01
CA ARG A 51 5.20 -12.31 -4.45
C ARG A 51 6.13 -12.82 -5.55
N GLY A 52 6.52 -11.97 -6.51
CA GLY A 52 7.49 -12.28 -7.56
C GLY A 52 8.83 -12.69 -6.97
N PHE A 53 9.34 -11.96 -5.97
CA PHE A 53 10.56 -12.33 -5.26
C PHE A 53 10.45 -13.72 -4.59
N ARG A 54 9.33 -14.00 -3.91
CA ARG A 54 9.08 -15.30 -3.27
C ARG A 54 8.98 -16.43 -4.31
N LEU A 55 8.35 -16.16 -5.45
CA LEU A 55 8.27 -17.11 -6.55
C LEU A 55 9.64 -17.41 -7.13
N ALA A 56 10.49 -16.40 -7.34
CA ALA A 56 11.87 -16.58 -7.78
C ALA A 56 12.67 -17.46 -6.80
N LEU A 57 12.51 -17.23 -5.49
CA LEU A 57 13.16 -18.06 -4.46
C LEU A 57 12.69 -19.51 -4.52
N LEU A 58 11.39 -19.77 -4.71
CA LEU A 58 10.85 -21.13 -4.87
C LEU A 58 11.40 -21.79 -6.15
N CYS A 59 11.41 -21.09 -7.27
CA CYS A 59 11.98 -21.60 -8.51
C CYS A 59 13.47 -21.93 -8.33
N THR A 60 14.23 -21.08 -7.67
CA THR A 60 15.65 -21.33 -7.37
C THR A 60 15.86 -22.60 -6.54
N ALA A 61 14.96 -22.85 -5.57
CA ALA A 61 15.00 -24.05 -4.74
C ALA A 61 14.71 -25.35 -5.54
N LEU A 62 13.92 -25.24 -6.61
CA LEU A 62 13.54 -26.39 -7.45
C LEU A 62 14.58 -26.72 -8.53
N TYR A 63 15.40 -25.77 -8.94
CA TYR A 63 16.43 -26.01 -9.95
C TYR A 63 17.61 -26.79 -9.37
N PRO A 64 18.06 -27.89 -10.02
CA PRO A 64 19.21 -28.68 -9.55
C PRO A 64 20.51 -27.83 -9.48
N THR A 65 20.70 -26.97 -10.47
CA THR A 65 21.87 -26.10 -10.59
C THR A 65 21.42 -24.72 -11.08
N LEU A 66 21.77 -23.69 -10.34
CA LEU A 66 21.48 -22.31 -10.70
C LEU A 66 22.61 -21.75 -11.58
N ASN A 67 22.51 -22.00 -12.88
CA ASN A 67 23.39 -21.43 -13.89
C ASN A 67 22.70 -20.22 -14.58
N SER A 68 23.44 -19.53 -15.45
CA SER A 68 22.96 -18.34 -16.17
C SER A 68 21.64 -18.63 -16.90
N ARG A 69 21.54 -19.74 -17.64
CA ARG A 69 20.34 -20.12 -18.37
C ARG A 69 19.14 -20.36 -17.45
N ALA A 70 19.36 -21.00 -16.29
CA ALA A 70 18.32 -21.21 -15.30
C ALA A 70 17.84 -19.87 -14.72
N MET A 71 18.77 -18.94 -14.40
CA MET A 71 18.44 -17.59 -13.93
C MET A 71 17.59 -16.83 -14.96
N ASP A 72 17.96 -16.86 -16.24
CA ASP A 72 17.23 -16.17 -17.31
C ASP A 72 15.83 -16.75 -17.50
N THR A 73 15.70 -18.08 -17.41
CA THR A 73 14.39 -18.75 -17.45
C THR A 73 13.50 -18.32 -16.29
N ILE A 74 14.05 -18.27 -15.06
CA ILE A 74 13.32 -17.83 -13.87
C ILE A 74 12.95 -16.35 -13.99
N ARG A 75 13.84 -15.46 -14.44
CA ARG A 75 13.56 -14.05 -14.68
C ARG A 75 12.37 -13.86 -15.61
N SER A 76 12.41 -14.50 -16.76
CA SER A 76 11.34 -14.43 -17.77
C SER A 76 10.01 -14.93 -17.23
N PHE A 77 10.02 -16.04 -16.51
CA PHE A 77 8.84 -16.61 -15.89
C PHE A 77 8.27 -15.69 -14.79
N VAL A 78 9.11 -15.16 -13.91
CA VAL A 78 8.69 -14.27 -12.82
C VAL A 78 8.16 -12.95 -13.37
N ALA A 79 8.80 -12.36 -14.39
CA ALA A 79 8.35 -11.15 -15.05
C ALA A 79 6.95 -11.34 -15.65
N TRP A 80 6.75 -12.41 -16.43
CA TRP A 80 5.44 -12.76 -17.00
C TRP A 80 4.39 -12.96 -15.90
N TRP A 81 4.73 -13.74 -14.87
CA TRP A 81 3.81 -14.05 -13.77
C TRP A 81 3.40 -12.78 -13.00
N MET A 82 4.32 -11.84 -12.74
CA MET A 82 4.01 -10.58 -12.07
C MET A 82 3.00 -9.75 -12.88
N GLN A 83 3.11 -9.72 -14.21
CA GLN A 83 2.11 -9.04 -15.05
C GLN A 83 0.73 -9.69 -14.93
N VAL A 84 0.67 -11.01 -15.03
CA VAL A 84 -0.60 -11.77 -14.91
C VAL A 84 -1.23 -11.59 -13.52
N ASP A 85 -0.44 -11.68 -12.44
CA ASP A 85 -0.95 -11.51 -11.06
C ASP A 85 -1.48 -10.08 -10.85
N LEU A 86 -0.77 -9.06 -11.35
CA LEU A 86 -1.21 -7.67 -11.26
C LEU A 86 -2.53 -7.45 -12.02
N GLU A 87 -2.63 -7.89 -13.27
CA GLU A 87 -3.85 -7.70 -14.06
C GLU A 87 -5.05 -8.46 -13.45
N ASN A 88 -4.83 -9.65 -12.90
CA ASN A 88 -5.85 -10.36 -12.15
C ASN A 88 -6.31 -9.59 -10.90
N MET A 89 -5.37 -9.01 -10.14
CA MET A 89 -5.71 -8.19 -8.98
C MET A 89 -6.48 -6.93 -9.37
N LEU A 90 -6.10 -6.28 -10.46
CA LEU A 90 -6.79 -5.10 -10.98
C LEU A 90 -8.18 -5.44 -11.48
N MET A 91 -8.34 -6.54 -12.21
CA MET A 91 -9.64 -7.01 -12.68
C MET A 91 -10.60 -7.33 -11.53
N LEU A 92 -10.11 -7.98 -10.46
CA LEU A 92 -10.96 -8.41 -9.35
C LEU A 92 -11.25 -7.28 -8.33
N TRP A 93 -10.32 -6.37 -8.14
CA TRP A 93 -10.35 -5.43 -7.02
C TRP A 93 -10.08 -3.97 -7.41
N GLY A 94 -9.59 -3.71 -8.64
CA GLY A 94 -9.12 -2.40 -9.07
C GLY A 94 -10.21 -1.34 -9.00
N ALA A 95 -11.37 -1.59 -9.61
CA ALA A 95 -12.48 -0.65 -9.61
C ALA A 95 -12.91 -0.31 -8.17
N LYS A 96 -13.18 -1.34 -7.37
CA LYS A 96 -13.58 -1.16 -5.97
C LYS A 96 -12.55 -0.39 -5.15
N TYR A 97 -11.25 -0.63 -5.40
CA TYR A 97 -10.19 0.07 -4.68
C TYR A 97 -10.10 1.53 -5.11
N ASN A 98 -10.22 1.82 -6.40
CA ASN A 98 -10.21 3.18 -6.93
C ASN A 98 -11.43 3.96 -6.48
N ASP A 99 -12.63 3.38 -6.50
CA ASP A 99 -13.86 4.00 -6.00
C ASP A 99 -13.74 4.38 -4.52
N VAL A 100 -13.26 3.45 -3.68
CA VAL A 100 -13.02 3.73 -2.25
C VAL A 100 -11.94 4.79 -2.05
N ALA A 101 -10.91 4.81 -2.88
CA ALA A 101 -9.82 5.78 -2.80
C ALA A 101 -10.23 7.18 -3.29
N GLU A 102 -11.24 7.29 -4.17
CA GLU A 102 -11.82 8.56 -4.60
C GLU A 102 -12.77 9.15 -3.56
N VAL A 103 -13.57 8.27 -2.93
CA VAL A 103 -14.57 8.68 -1.93
C VAL A 103 -13.93 9.07 -0.59
N GLU A 104 -12.73 8.57 -0.30
CA GLU A 104 -12.13 8.75 1.01
C GLU A 104 -10.63 9.02 0.97
N PRO A 105 -10.21 10.28 0.86
CA PRO A 105 -8.83 10.64 1.19
C PRO A 105 -8.51 10.09 2.59
N HIS A 106 -7.33 9.50 2.75
CA HIS A 106 -6.92 8.82 3.99
C HIS A 106 -6.89 9.80 5.16
N LEU A 107 -8.05 10.03 5.77
CA LEU A 107 -8.17 10.89 6.92
C LEU A 107 -7.59 10.20 8.16
N TYR A 108 -6.50 10.73 8.65
CA TYR A 108 -5.88 10.28 9.89
C TYR A 108 -6.88 10.36 11.05
N ASN A 109 -7.10 9.23 11.75
CA ASN A 109 -8.11 9.11 12.81
C ASN A 109 -9.54 9.49 12.39
N ARG A 110 -9.98 9.01 11.24
CA ARG A 110 -11.28 9.27 10.63
C ARG A 110 -12.48 9.11 11.58
N ASN A 111 -12.49 8.06 12.40
CA ASN A 111 -13.59 7.83 13.33
C ASN A 111 -13.70 8.96 14.35
N ALA A 112 -12.58 9.46 14.87
CA ALA A 112 -12.57 10.62 15.76
C ALA A 112 -13.09 11.86 15.04
N PHE A 113 -12.67 12.10 13.79
CA PHE A 113 -13.15 13.23 13.00
C PHE A 113 -14.66 13.18 12.77
N LYS A 114 -15.21 12.00 12.41
CA LYS A 114 -16.68 11.83 12.21
C LYS A 114 -17.48 12.08 13.49
N SER A 115 -16.95 11.69 14.65
CA SER A 115 -17.63 11.83 15.94
C SER A 115 -17.63 13.28 16.48
N LEU A 116 -16.82 14.17 15.91
CA LEU A 116 -16.78 15.56 16.31
C LEU A 116 -17.87 16.39 15.61
N LYS A 117 -18.34 17.46 16.24
CA LYS A 117 -19.23 18.47 15.62
C LYS A 117 -18.46 19.25 14.53
N ASP A 118 -19.18 20.00 13.71
CA ASP A 118 -18.57 20.84 12.66
C ASP A 118 -17.61 21.90 13.24
N THR A 119 -17.95 22.44 14.39
CA THR A 119 -17.07 23.27 15.21
C THR A 119 -16.76 22.53 16.50
N PHE A 120 -15.50 22.39 16.83
CA PHE A 120 -15.06 21.65 18.02
C PHE A 120 -13.82 22.29 18.65
N THR A 121 -13.65 22.04 19.93
CA THR A 121 -12.47 22.44 20.69
C THR A 121 -11.45 21.32 20.79
N LYS A 122 -10.25 21.68 21.21
CA LYS A 122 -9.21 20.71 21.55
C LYS A 122 -9.66 19.76 22.67
N SER A 123 -10.47 20.23 23.61
CA SER A 123 -11.04 19.42 24.68
C SER A 123 -12.01 18.38 24.16
N ASP A 124 -12.86 18.74 23.20
CA ASP A 124 -13.80 17.80 22.56
C ASP A 124 -13.04 16.67 21.82
N LEU A 125 -11.99 17.06 21.10
CA LEU A 125 -11.14 16.08 20.42
C LEU A 125 -10.46 15.13 21.43
N LEU A 126 -9.96 15.65 22.56
CA LEU A 126 -9.38 14.81 23.62
C LEU A 126 -10.39 13.82 24.20
N ALA A 127 -11.63 14.27 24.42
CA ALA A 127 -12.69 13.41 24.93
C ALA A 127 -12.98 12.25 23.95
N VAL A 128 -13.15 12.57 22.67
CA VAL A 128 -13.39 11.56 21.62
C VAL A 128 -12.19 10.61 21.47
N MET A 129 -10.97 11.13 21.49
CA MET A 129 -9.76 10.28 21.42
C MET A 129 -9.66 9.30 22.60
N LYS A 130 -9.98 9.74 23.82
CA LYS A 130 -10.03 8.88 25.01
C LYS A 130 -11.12 7.81 24.87
N GLN A 131 -12.33 8.18 24.43
CA GLN A 131 -13.45 7.26 24.23
C GLN A 131 -13.11 6.18 23.20
N GLN A 132 -12.39 6.54 22.13
CA GLN A 132 -12.00 5.62 21.05
C GLN A 132 -10.65 4.93 21.29
N ASN A 133 -10.04 5.11 22.45
CA ASN A 133 -8.73 4.54 22.82
C ASN A 133 -7.61 4.85 21.81
N ILE A 134 -7.61 6.08 21.26
CA ILE A 134 -6.64 6.54 20.27
C ILE A 134 -5.35 6.93 21.00
N LYS A 135 -4.25 6.22 20.69
CA LYS A 135 -2.92 6.44 21.31
C LYS A 135 -2.13 7.61 20.74
N SER A 136 -2.59 8.20 19.64
CA SER A 136 -1.89 9.32 18.99
C SER A 136 -1.90 10.58 19.86
N LYS A 137 -0.82 11.38 19.78
CA LYS A 137 -0.80 12.68 20.44
C LYS A 137 -1.75 13.64 19.72
N ILE A 138 -2.55 14.38 20.46
CA ILE A 138 -3.54 15.33 19.91
C ILE A 138 -2.91 16.34 18.93
N TYR A 139 -1.71 16.80 19.24
CA TYR A 139 -0.97 17.72 18.36
C TYR A 139 -0.75 17.14 16.96
N ASN A 140 -0.39 15.85 16.87
CA ASN A 140 -0.19 15.18 15.58
C ASN A 140 -1.49 15.07 14.79
N VAL A 141 -2.60 14.78 15.47
CA VAL A 141 -3.92 14.68 14.83
C VAL A 141 -4.35 16.02 14.25
N VAL A 142 -4.29 17.09 15.04
CA VAL A 142 -4.63 18.45 14.60
C VAL A 142 -3.69 18.92 13.50
N TYR A 143 -2.40 18.66 13.61
CA TYR A 143 -1.42 19.03 12.60
C TYR A 143 -1.72 18.35 11.25
N GLN A 144 -1.99 17.04 11.25
CA GLN A 144 -2.31 16.32 10.03
C GLN A 144 -3.60 16.84 9.41
N TRP A 145 -4.67 17.03 10.18
CA TRP A 145 -5.94 17.54 9.67
C TRP A 145 -5.82 18.95 9.10
N LYS A 146 -4.98 19.82 9.70
CA LYS A 146 -4.67 21.15 9.13
C LYS A 146 -3.88 21.04 7.83
N LYS A 147 -2.81 20.21 7.82
CA LYS A 147 -1.94 20.01 6.65
C LYS A 147 -2.73 19.48 5.46
N GLU A 148 -3.65 18.56 5.71
CA GLU A 148 -4.51 17.94 4.69
C GLU A 148 -5.73 18.81 4.31
N GLY A 149 -5.93 19.93 5.00
CA GLY A 149 -6.98 20.88 4.71
C GLY A 149 -8.39 20.49 5.18
N TYR A 150 -8.51 19.57 6.13
CA TYR A 150 -9.80 19.12 6.67
C TYR A 150 -10.39 20.03 7.73
N ILE A 151 -9.53 20.77 8.42
CA ILE A 151 -9.94 21.71 9.44
C ILE A 151 -9.24 23.07 9.25
N GLU A 152 -9.89 24.11 9.73
CA GLU A 152 -9.30 25.44 9.91
C GLU A 152 -9.38 25.85 11.37
N ALA A 153 -8.39 26.64 11.83
CA ALA A 153 -8.43 27.25 13.16
C ALA A 153 -9.29 28.50 13.09
N ILE A 154 -10.30 28.60 13.95
CA ILE A 154 -11.17 29.79 14.08
C ILE A 154 -10.88 30.57 15.36
N GLY A 155 -10.14 29.98 16.30
CA GLY A 155 -9.75 30.60 17.56
C GLY A 155 -8.58 29.86 18.22
N LYS A 156 -8.25 30.26 19.44
CA LYS A 156 -7.27 29.57 20.27
C LYS A 156 -7.86 28.24 20.72
N ASP A 157 -7.31 27.11 20.20
CA ASP A 157 -7.77 25.76 20.47
C ASP A 157 -9.20 25.44 19.93
N GLU A 158 -9.73 26.26 19.01
CA GLU A 158 -11.01 26.04 18.33
C GLU A 158 -10.80 25.80 16.83
N TYR A 159 -11.53 24.82 16.30
CA TYR A 159 -11.40 24.34 14.93
C TYR A 159 -12.75 24.17 14.27
N LYS A 160 -12.80 24.41 12.96
CA LYS A 160 -13.98 24.17 12.11
C LYS A 160 -13.64 23.19 11.01
N LYS A 161 -14.53 22.23 10.77
CA LYS A 161 -14.43 21.32 9.62
C LYS A 161 -14.62 22.08 8.32
N LYS A 162 -13.80 21.77 7.30
CA LYS A 162 -13.98 22.32 5.95
C LYS A 162 -14.92 21.41 5.16
N LYS A 163 -15.84 22.01 4.37
CA LYS A 163 -16.89 21.33 3.60
C LYS A 163 -16.44 20.29 2.56
N LYS A 164 -15.16 19.98 2.45
CA LYS A 164 -14.64 18.94 1.54
C LYS A 164 -15.18 17.52 1.81
N TYR A 165 -16.00 17.34 2.85
CA TYR A 165 -16.55 16.07 3.31
C TYR A 165 -18.05 15.87 3.11
N GLU A 166 -18.77 16.86 2.57
CA GLU A 166 -20.22 16.75 2.39
C GLU A 166 -20.66 16.16 1.04
N THR A 167 -19.72 15.76 0.18
CA THR A 167 -20.05 15.13 -1.12
C THR A 167 -19.86 13.62 -1.06
N GLY A 168 -20.73 12.94 -0.31
CA GLY A 168 -20.74 11.50 -0.20
C GLY A 168 -21.93 11.04 0.66
N ALA A 169 -23.14 11.44 0.28
CA ALA A 169 -24.38 10.83 0.71
C ALA A 169 -24.93 9.97 -0.43
#